data_a457efb6f5d246442618d332fde00f7a
#
_entry.id   a457efb6f5d246442618d332fde00f7a
#
_cell.length_a   1.000
_cell.length_b   1.000
_cell.length_c   1.000
_cell.angle_alpha   90.00
_cell.angle_beta   90.00
_cell.angle_gamma   90.00
#
_symmetry.space_group_name_H-M   'P 1'
#
loop_
_entity.id
_entity.type
_entity.pdbx_description
1 polymer ?
#
loop_
_entity_poly.entity_id
_entity_poly.type
_entity_poly.pdbx_seq_one_letter_code
_entity_poly.pdbx_strand_id
1 'polypeptide(L)'
;MGFARVVSFEGVSKARVEQMQRDMREQERPEGLPATEIIVLHNAESETSLVVLFFETEDDYRRGDQVLTAMPADDTPGRRTSVTRYDVAVRMTA
;
A
#
# COMPACT_ATOMS: atom_id res chain seq x y z
N MET A 1 -10.59 16.10 4.85
CA MET A 1 -9.80 15.38 3.84
C MET A 1 -9.08 14.23 4.51
N GLY A 2 -8.54 13.32 3.77
CA GLY A 2 -8.01 12.08 4.31
C GLY A 2 -6.50 12.08 4.55
N PHE A 3 -6.02 10.90 4.86
CA PHE A 3 -4.61 10.64 5.12
C PHE A 3 -4.12 9.56 4.16
N ALA A 4 -2.85 9.61 3.80
CA ALA A 4 -2.21 8.60 2.95
C ALA A 4 -1.03 7.96 3.68
N ARG A 5 -0.92 6.64 3.57
CA ARG A 5 0.24 5.87 4.03
C ARG A 5 1.00 5.41 2.81
N VAL A 6 2.21 5.91 2.65
CA VAL A 6 3.05 5.60 1.49
C VAL A 6 4.20 4.70 1.94
N VAL A 7 4.25 3.51 1.37
CA VAL A 7 5.26 2.51 1.71
C VAL A 7 6.14 2.25 0.49
N SER A 8 7.45 2.34 0.66
CA SER A 8 8.41 2.06 -0.40
C SER A 8 8.99 0.66 -0.23
N PHE A 9 9.14 -0.05 -1.35
CA PHE A 9 9.73 -1.38 -1.39
C PHE A 9 10.83 -1.44 -2.45
N GLU A 10 11.88 -2.20 -2.16
CA GLU A 10 12.96 -2.51 -3.11
C GLU A 10 12.95 -4.01 -3.42
N GLY A 11 13.58 -4.39 -4.53
CA GLY A 11 13.68 -5.78 -4.95
C GLY A 11 12.34 -6.35 -5.39
N VAL A 12 11.50 -5.52 -6.00
CA VAL A 12 10.17 -5.93 -6.48
C VAL A 12 10.26 -6.26 -7.96
N SER A 13 10.28 -7.54 -8.29
CA SER A 13 10.34 -8.00 -9.67
C SER A 13 9.00 -7.83 -10.39
N LYS A 14 9.04 -7.79 -11.72
CA LYS A 14 7.83 -7.77 -12.55
C LYS A 14 6.94 -8.98 -12.25
N ALA A 15 7.55 -10.16 -12.10
CA ALA A 15 6.81 -11.38 -11.77
C ALA A 15 6.08 -11.26 -10.45
N ARG A 16 6.69 -10.64 -9.44
CA ARG A 16 6.07 -10.43 -8.13
C ARG A 16 4.87 -9.48 -8.23
N VAL A 17 4.99 -8.43 -9.04
CA VAL A 17 3.89 -7.49 -9.26
C VAL A 17 2.72 -8.18 -9.98
N GLU A 18 3.00 -9.00 -10.97
CA GLU A 18 1.96 -9.77 -11.67
C GLU A 18 1.24 -10.74 -10.72
N GLN A 19 1.98 -11.39 -9.83
CA GLN A 19 1.42 -12.24 -8.79
C GLN A 19 0.51 -11.44 -7.86
N MET A 20 0.97 -10.27 -7.44
CA MET A 20 0.21 -9.38 -6.56
C MET A 20 -1.08 -8.89 -7.23
N GLN A 21 -1.03 -8.57 -8.51
CA GLN A 21 -2.22 -8.17 -9.28
C GLN A 21 -3.27 -9.28 -9.30
N ARG A 22 -2.85 -10.52 -9.50
CA ARG A 22 -3.75 -11.67 -9.47
C ARG A 22 -4.36 -11.87 -8.08
N ASP A 23 -3.53 -11.81 -7.06
CA ASP A 23 -3.97 -12.00 -5.66
C ASP A 23 -4.99 -10.91 -5.26
N MET A 24 -4.76 -9.67 -5.67
CA MET A 24 -5.66 -8.56 -5.35
C MET A 24 -7.00 -8.63 -6.10
N ARG A 25 -7.03 -9.26 -7.26
CA ARG A 25 -8.28 -9.46 -8.01
C ARG A 25 -9.12 -10.58 -7.40
N GLU A 26 -8.48 -11.62 -6.89
CA GLU A 26 -9.13 -12.81 -6.37
C GLU A 26 -9.48 -12.71 -4.90
N GLN A 27 -8.75 -11.90 -4.15
CA GLN A 27 -8.91 -11.78 -2.71
C GLN A 27 -9.48 -10.42 -2.34
N GLU A 28 -10.31 -10.42 -1.31
CA GLU A 28 -10.79 -9.18 -0.71
C GLU A 28 -9.65 -8.52 0.07
N ARG A 29 -9.86 -7.27 0.47
CA ARG A 29 -8.92 -6.54 1.32
C ARG A 29 -8.63 -7.33 2.59
N PRO A 30 -7.42 -7.15 3.19
CA PRO A 30 -7.15 -7.71 4.50
C PRO A 30 -8.23 -7.32 5.50
N GLU A 31 -8.67 -8.28 6.29
CA GLU A 31 -9.69 -8.05 7.29
C GLU A 31 -9.22 -7.01 8.31
N GLY A 32 -10.10 -6.08 8.64
CA GLY A 32 -9.80 -5.00 9.57
C GLY A 32 -9.01 -3.84 8.99
N LEU A 33 -8.79 -3.80 7.68
CA LEU A 33 -8.09 -2.69 7.02
C LEU A 33 -9.11 -1.65 6.53
N PRO A 34 -9.22 -0.49 7.19
CA PRO A 34 -10.23 0.52 6.87
C PRO A 34 -9.80 1.49 5.76
N ALA A 35 -8.98 1.05 4.82
CA ALA A 35 -8.55 1.89 3.70
C ALA A 35 -9.68 2.10 2.70
N THR A 36 -9.82 3.34 2.23
CA THR A 36 -10.82 3.70 1.22
C THR A 36 -10.35 3.38 -0.19
N GLU A 37 -9.04 3.39 -0.40
CA GLU A 37 -8.42 3.12 -1.70
C GLU A 37 -7.01 2.61 -1.50
N ILE A 38 -6.58 1.70 -2.35
CA ILE A 38 -5.22 1.17 -2.37
C ILE A 38 -4.69 1.29 -3.79
N ILE A 39 -3.53 1.93 -3.94
CA ILE A 39 -2.85 2.07 -5.22
C ILE A 39 -1.46 1.46 -5.10
N VAL A 40 -1.09 0.62 -6.06
CA VAL A 40 0.26 0.06 -6.17
C VAL A 40 0.91 0.60 -7.41
N LEU A 41 2.03 1.28 -7.23
CA LEU A 41 2.85 1.83 -8.33
C LEU A 41 4.12 0.99 -8.43
N HIS A 42 4.54 0.71 -9.64
CA HIS A 42 5.73 -0.11 -9.89
C HIS A 42 6.65 0.54 -10.92
N ASN A 43 7.94 0.55 -10.61
CA ASN A 43 8.99 0.97 -11.53
C ASN A 43 9.81 -0.26 -11.91
N ALA A 44 9.61 -0.74 -13.15
CA ALA A 44 10.25 -1.96 -13.63
C ALA A 44 11.78 -1.83 -13.77
N GLU A 45 12.26 -0.64 -14.12
CA GLU A 45 13.70 -0.42 -14.31
C GLU A 45 14.48 -0.55 -13.01
N SER A 46 13.97 0.03 -11.93
CA SER A 46 14.63 0.00 -10.63
C SER A 46 14.17 -1.16 -9.75
N GLU A 47 13.17 -1.91 -10.18
CA GLU A 47 12.54 -2.97 -9.39
C GLU A 47 12.04 -2.46 -8.03
N THR A 48 11.48 -1.25 -8.03
CA THR A 48 10.93 -0.63 -6.83
C THR A 48 9.43 -0.47 -6.96
N SER A 49 8.77 -0.37 -5.82
CA SER A 49 7.32 -0.20 -5.78
C SER A 49 6.92 0.74 -4.65
N LEU A 50 5.81 1.46 -4.87
CA LEU A 50 5.16 2.24 -3.83
C LEU A 50 3.76 1.68 -3.64
N VAL A 51 3.38 1.47 -2.39
CA VAL A 51 2.01 1.10 -2.02
C VAL A 51 1.41 2.28 -1.28
N VAL A 52 0.34 2.85 -1.84
CA VAL A 52 -0.33 4.03 -1.28
C VAL A 52 -1.71 3.62 -0.81
N LEU A 53 -1.99 3.82 0.47
CA LEU A 53 -3.28 3.53 1.07
C LEU A 53 -3.89 4.82 1.58
N PHE A 54 -5.18 5.02 1.29
CA PHE A 54 -5.92 6.21 1.70
C PHE A 54 -6.89 5.88 2.81
N PHE A 55 -6.98 6.77 3.79
CA PHE A 55 -7.87 6.66 4.95
C PHE A 55 -8.62 7.97 5.14
N GLU A 56 -9.87 7.91 5.57
CA GLU A 56 -10.67 9.11 5.80
C GLU A 56 -10.35 9.80 7.10
N THR A 57 -10.04 9.04 8.17
CA THR A 57 -9.83 9.57 9.51
C THR A 57 -8.47 9.15 10.06
N GLU A 58 -8.02 9.87 11.06
CA GLU A 58 -6.79 9.53 11.78
C GLU A 58 -6.91 8.17 12.49
N ASP A 59 -8.07 7.86 13.05
CA ASP A 59 -8.30 6.57 13.70
C ASP A 59 -8.21 5.43 12.70
N ASP A 60 -8.76 5.60 11.51
CA ASP A 60 -8.67 4.62 10.44
C ASP A 60 -7.21 4.44 9.99
N TYR A 61 -6.46 5.53 9.90
CA TYR A 61 -5.03 5.46 9.60
C TYR A 61 -4.27 4.62 10.64
N ARG A 62 -4.51 4.87 11.92
CA ARG A 62 -3.85 4.13 13.01
C ARG A 62 -4.17 2.64 12.96
N ARG A 63 -5.43 2.28 12.73
CA ARG A 63 -5.84 0.88 12.60
C ARG A 63 -5.17 0.22 11.41
N GLY A 64 -5.16 0.89 10.27
CA GLY A 64 -4.52 0.39 9.07
C GLY A 64 -3.02 0.20 9.24
N ASP A 65 -2.37 1.16 9.87
CA ASP A 65 -0.95 1.09 10.16
C ASP A 65 -0.61 -0.10 11.07
N GLN A 66 -1.43 -0.36 12.08
CA GLN A 66 -1.24 -1.51 12.97
C GLN A 66 -1.37 -2.83 12.21
N VAL A 67 -2.40 -2.97 11.38
CA VAL A 67 -2.63 -4.18 10.58
C VAL A 67 -1.46 -4.43 9.63
N LEU A 68 -1.02 -3.39 8.93
CA LEU A 68 0.03 -3.53 7.91
C LEU A 68 1.41 -3.73 8.52
N THR A 69 1.69 -3.09 9.67
CA THR A 69 2.96 -3.29 10.37
C THR A 69 3.09 -4.71 10.91
N ALA A 70 1.97 -5.33 11.28
CA ALA A 70 1.95 -6.70 11.80
C ALA A 70 2.03 -7.77 10.70
N MET A 71 1.92 -7.40 9.42
CA MET A 71 1.98 -8.36 8.31
C MET A 71 3.34 -9.02 8.21
N PRO A 72 3.40 -10.36 7.99
CA PRO A 72 4.66 -11.05 7.76
C PRO A 72 5.41 -10.53 6.54
N ALA A 73 6.74 -10.65 6.55
CA ALA A 73 7.58 -10.20 5.44
C ALA A 73 7.22 -10.91 4.12
N ASP A 74 6.73 -12.15 4.18
CA ASP A 74 6.35 -12.91 2.99
C ASP A 74 5.11 -12.34 2.28
N ASP A 75 4.31 -11.55 2.99
CA ASP A 75 3.10 -10.92 2.43
C ASP A 75 3.40 -9.56 1.80
N THR A 76 4.64 -9.10 1.84
CA THR A 76 5.05 -7.84 1.22
C THR A 76 5.63 -8.09 -0.17
N PRO A 77 5.53 -7.10 -1.10
CA PRO A 77 6.02 -7.28 -2.47
C PRO A 77 7.55 -7.36 -2.56
N GLY A 78 8.26 -6.85 -1.56
CA GLY A 78 9.71 -6.84 -1.53
C GLY A 78 10.19 -6.35 -0.17
N ARG A 79 11.41 -5.79 -0.12
CA ARG A 79 11.96 -5.26 1.11
C ARG A 79 11.42 -3.86 1.37
N ARG A 80 10.76 -3.67 2.49
CA ARG A 80 10.24 -2.36 2.89
C ARG A 80 11.39 -1.42 3.30
N THR A 81 11.45 -0.27 2.64
CA THR A 81 12.52 0.72 2.88
C THR A 81 12.04 1.94 3.65
N SER A 82 10.78 2.31 3.49
CA SER A 82 10.22 3.44 4.25
C SER A 82 8.71 3.35 4.36
N VAL A 83 8.20 3.95 5.42
CA VAL A 83 6.76 4.16 5.64
C VAL A 83 6.58 5.62 5.99
N THR A 84 5.82 6.37 5.20
CA THR A 84 5.62 7.80 5.39
C THR A 84 4.14 8.13 5.40
N ARG A 85 3.74 8.97 6.34
CA ARG A 85 2.38 9.49 6.43
C ARG A 85 2.31 10.83 5.72
N TYR A 86 1.27 11.01 4.91
CA TYR A 86 0.95 12.28 4.26
C TYR A 86 -0.49 12.66 4.54
N ASP A 87 -0.74 13.96 4.65
CA ASP A 87 -2.09 14.48 4.59
C ASP A 87 -2.48 14.63 3.12
N VAL A 88 -3.72 14.29 2.79
CA VAL A 88 -4.22 14.50 1.43
C VAL A 88 -4.58 15.98 1.29
N ALA A 89 -3.70 16.75 0.65
CA ALA A 89 -3.88 18.19 0.50
C ALA A 89 -4.88 18.54 -0.59
N VAL A 90 -4.82 17.82 -1.72
CA VAL A 90 -5.71 18.04 -2.86
C VAL A 90 -6.00 16.71 -3.52
N ARG A 91 -7.26 16.45 -3.84
CA ARG A 91 -7.68 15.28 -4.60
C ARG A 91 -8.60 15.73 -5.72
N MET A 92 -8.18 15.47 -6.95
CA MET A 92 -8.96 15.80 -8.15
C MET A 92 -9.06 14.56 -9.03
N THR A 93 -10.27 14.29 -9.50
CA THR A 93 -10.50 13.20 -10.46
C THR A 93 -10.87 13.79 -11.81
N ALA A 94 -10.32 13.23 -12.86
CA ALA A 94 -10.62 13.66 -14.22
C ALA A 94 -11.93 13.07 -14.72
#